data_7134f1bf9db1b017ca61e3edb2bcfe73
#
_entry.id   7134f1bf9db1b017ca61e3edb2bcfe73
#
_cell.length_a   1.000
_cell.length_b   1.000
_cell.length_c   1.000
_cell.angle_alpha   90.00
_cell.angle_beta   90.00
_cell.angle_gamma   90.00
#
_symmetry.space_group_name_H-M   'P 1'
#
loop_
_entity.id
_entity.type
_entity.pdbx_description
1 polymer ?
#
loop_
_entity_poly.entity_id
_entity_poly.type
_entity_poly.pdbx_seq_one_letter_code
_entity_poly.pdbx_strand_id
1 'polypeptide(L)'
;HMTIDDWNAEIEKEIDDMYAAGISSFKMYMTYPAMMIGDEAMYKALKKLKEKGGICGVHCENSGVINALIEEKKAAGEMGVSSHPETRPDFLEAEAVSRLLRIAQAVDIPVVIVHLTNAAALAEVTAARRRGQKVYVETCPQYLVLDDSVYYNEDFPRAARYVCAPPLRKPEDCRALWAGLRKGDIQTISTDHCAFTLAQKDAGRGDFTKIPGGLPGV
;
A
#
# COMPACT_ATOMS: atom_id res chain seq x y z
N HIS A 1 -7.79 -5.22 11.85
CA HIS A 1 -6.47 -5.80 11.56
C HIS A 1 -5.46 -5.33 12.59
N MET A 2 -4.72 -6.28 13.19
CA MET A 2 -3.59 -5.95 14.08
C MET A 2 -2.33 -5.77 13.24
N THR A 3 -1.56 -4.71 13.52
CA THR A 3 -0.31 -4.46 12.80
C THR A 3 0.82 -5.31 13.36
N ILE A 4 1.64 -5.89 12.48
CA ILE A 4 2.92 -6.53 12.80
C ILE A 4 4.01 -5.68 12.14
N ASP A 5 4.83 -5.02 12.94
CA ASP A 5 5.87 -4.08 12.49
C ASP A 5 7.29 -4.55 12.86
N ASP A 6 7.41 -5.62 13.61
CA ASP A 6 8.68 -6.27 13.98
C ASP A 6 8.48 -7.78 14.13
N TRP A 7 9.56 -8.51 14.39
CA TRP A 7 9.53 -9.94 14.69
C TRP A 7 10.54 -10.33 15.77
N ASN A 8 10.01 -10.79 16.89
CA ASN A 8 10.77 -11.34 18.01
C ASN A 8 9.89 -12.35 18.77
N ALA A 9 10.43 -12.98 19.82
CA ALA A 9 9.71 -14.01 20.60
C ALA A 9 8.49 -13.46 21.34
N GLU A 10 8.46 -12.18 21.67
CA GLU A 10 7.33 -11.53 22.33
C GLU A 10 6.17 -11.35 21.34
N ILE A 11 6.45 -10.78 20.16
CA ILE A 11 5.45 -10.61 19.09
C ILE A 11 4.90 -11.97 18.63
N GLU A 12 5.77 -13.00 18.53
CA GLU A 12 5.30 -14.33 18.20
C GLU A 12 4.25 -14.84 19.20
N LYS A 13 4.46 -14.61 20.50
CA LYS A 13 3.50 -14.95 21.55
C LYS A 13 2.25 -14.06 21.49
N GLU A 14 2.40 -12.76 21.27
CA GLU A 14 1.26 -11.85 21.14
C GLU A 14 0.31 -12.25 20.01
N ILE A 15 0.83 -12.81 18.92
CA ILE A 15 -0.04 -13.37 17.85
C ILE A 15 -0.91 -14.50 18.41
N ASP A 16 -0.36 -15.38 19.27
CA ASP A 16 -1.16 -16.43 19.92
C ASP A 16 -2.24 -15.83 20.82
N ASP A 17 -1.91 -14.79 21.58
CA ASP A 17 -2.85 -14.09 22.46
C ASP A 17 -3.95 -13.38 21.65
N MET A 18 -3.62 -12.79 20.48
CA MET A 18 -4.58 -12.20 19.56
C MET A 18 -5.56 -13.25 19.03
N TYR A 19 -5.08 -14.41 18.61
CA TYR A 19 -5.96 -15.51 18.18
C TYR A 19 -6.87 -15.99 19.30
N ALA A 20 -6.35 -16.13 20.52
CA ALA A 20 -7.16 -16.48 21.68
C ALA A 20 -8.26 -15.44 21.96
N ALA A 21 -8.01 -14.17 21.66
CA ALA A 21 -8.99 -13.09 21.73
C ALA A 21 -9.94 -13.01 20.50
N GLY A 22 -9.83 -13.94 19.54
CA GLY A 22 -10.68 -13.99 18.35
C GLY A 22 -10.21 -13.10 17.19
N ILE A 23 -9.01 -12.52 17.27
CA ILE A 23 -8.43 -11.70 16.19
C ILE A 23 -7.57 -12.58 15.30
N SER A 24 -7.97 -12.76 14.04
CA SER A 24 -7.32 -13.64 13.06
C SER A 24 -6.83 -12.91 11.80
N SER A 25 -6.91 -11.59 11.79
CA SER A 25 -6.57 -10.75 10.66
C SER A 25 -5.53 -9.72 11.03
N PHE A 26 -4.45 -9.65 10.24
CA PHE A 26 -3.27 -8.84 10.52
C PHE A 26 -2.94 -7.93 9.35
N LYS A 27 -2.10 -6.93 9.61
CA LYS A 27 -1.60 -5.97 8.62
C LYS A 27 -0.09 -5.83 8.74
N MET A 28 0.60 -5.78 7.61
CA MET A 28 2.03 -5.43 7.51
C MET A 28 2.25 -4.32 6.50
N TYR A 29 3.38 -3.64 6.62
CA TYR A 29 3.76 -2.53 5.75
C TYR A 29 5.16 -2.74 5.20
N MET A 30 5.34 -2.51 3.90
CA MET A 30 6.64 -2.54 3.23
C MET A 30 7.24 -1.14 3.05
N THR A 31 6.57 -0.13 3.58
CA THR A 31 7.02 1.27 3.66
C THR A 31 6.60 1.87 5.00
N TYR A 32 6.92 3.12 5.25
CA TYR A 32 6.77 3.87 6.52
C TYR A 32 7.73 3.38 7.61
N PRO A 33 8.86 4.09 7.83
CA PRO A 33 9.94 3.66 8.75
C PRO A 33 9.49 3.23 10.15
N ALA A 34 8.40 3.82 10.66
CA ALA A 34 7.87 3.50 12.00
C ALA A 34 7.03 2.21 12.04
N MET A 35 6.67 1.62 10.89
CA MET A 35 5.78 0.45 10.81
C MET A 35 6.29 -0.62 9.83
N MET A 36 7.41 -0.33 9.15
CA MET A 36 7.92 -1.19 8.07
C MET A 36 8.55 -2.45 8.62
N ILE A 37 8.14 -3.60 8.07
CA ILE A 37 8.72 -4.91 8.37
C ILE A 37 9.68 -5.36 7.26
N GLY A 38 10.81 -5.95 7.62
CA GLY A 38 11.76 -6.51 6.66
C GLY A 38 11.35 -7.90 6.14
N ASP A 39 11.94 -8.34 5.02
CA ASP A 39 11.56 -9.56 4.32
C ASP A 39 11.70 -10.83 5.20
N GLU A 40 12.75 -10.93 6.03
CA GLU A 40 12.94 -12.05 6.95
C GLU A 40 11.86 -12.09 8.04
N ALA A 41 11.57 -10.94 8.64
CA ALA A 41 10.53 -10.81 9.67
C ALA A 41 9.14 -11.08 9.07
N MET A 42 8.85 -10.56 7.87
CA MET A 42 7.62 -10.84 7.13
C MET A 42 7.46 -12.34 6.85
N TYR A 43 8.52 -13.03 6.41
CA TYR A 43 8.49 -14.47 6.18
C TYR A 43 8.13 -15.23 7.46
N LYS A 44 8.75 -14.88 8.60
CA LYS A 44 8.50 -15.52 9.90
C LYS A 44 7.07 -15.24 10.39
N ALA A 45 6.61 -14.01 10.27
CA ALA A 45 5.25 -13.62 10.61
C ALA A 45 4.21 -14.38 9.77
N LEU A 46 4.38 -14.43 8.45
CA LEU A 46 3.49 -15.19 7.55
C LEU A 46 3.48 -16.68 7.89
N LYS A 47 4.63 -17.26 8.25
CA LYS A 47 4.71 -18.66 8.67
C LYS A 47 3.89 -18.93 9.93
N LYS A 48 4.00 -18.06 10.94
CA LYS A 48 3.20 -18.13 12.17
C LYS A 48 1.70 -17.98 11.88
N LEU A 49 1.34 -17.04 11.01
CA LEU A 49 -0.07 -16.82 10.63
C LEU A 49 -0.64 -18.03 9.87
N LYS A 50 0.14 -18.68 9.01
CA LYS A 50 -0.28 -19.92 8.34
C LYS A 50 -0.62 -21.01 9.34
N GLU A 51 0.20 -21.23 10.36
CA GLU A 51 -0.04 -22.23 11.42
C GLU A 51 -1.35 -22.01 12.15
N LYS A 52 -1.80 -20.76 12.25
CA LYS A 52 -3.05 -20.36 12.89
C LYS A 52 -4.25 -20.28 11.95
N GLY A 53 -4.05 -20.47 10.64
CA GLY A 53 -5.11 -20.29 9.64
C GLY A 53 -5.52 -18.82 9.44
N GLY A 54 -4.62 -17.88 9.75
CA GLY A 54 -4.86 -16.44 9.65
C GLY A 54 -4.63 -15.90 8.25
N ILE A 55 -4.92 -14.61 8.10
CA ILE A 55 -4.73 -13.86 6.88
C ILE A 55 -4.04 -12.51 7.17
N CYS A 56 -3.22 -12.06 6.23
CA CYS A 56 -2.53 -10.78 6.33
C CYS A 56 -2.78 -9.91 5.11
N GLY A 57 -3.18 -8.67 5.37
CA GLY A 57 -3.18 -7.59 4.40
C GLY A 57 -1.82 -6.89 4.40
N VAL A 58 -1.29 -6.52 3.24
CA VAL A 58 0.02 -5.87 3.15
C VAL A 58 -0.04 -4.63 2.27
N HIS A 59 0.49 -3.53 2.83
CA HIS A 59 0.78 -2.31 2.07
C HIS A 59 2.09 -2.51 1.30
N CYS A 60 2.01 -2.48 -0.02
CA CYS A 60 3.12 -2.83 -0.91
C CYS A 60 3.66 -1.60 -1.63
N GLU A 61 4.73 -1.00 -1.13
CA GLU A 61 5.54 0.00 -1.82
C GLU A 61 7.02 -0.22 -1.49
N ASN A 62 7.92 0.02 -2.45
CA ASN A 62 9.37 -0.11 -2.25
C ASN A 62 9.94 1.10 -1.52
N SER A 63 10.04 1.02 -0.20
CA SER A 63 10.52 2.11 0.66
C SER A 63 11.92 2.60 0.31
N GLY A 64 12.83 1.68 -0.03
CA GLY A 64 14.22 2.03 -0.30
C GLY A 64 14.37 2.97 -1.50
N VAL A 65 13.72 2.62 -2.61
CA VAL A 65 13.78 3.44 -3.83
C VAL A 65 12.95 4.72 -3.68
N ILE A 66 11.77 4.66 -3.03
CA ILE A 66 10.97 5.85 -2.71
C ILE A 66 11.80 6.88 -1.93
N ASN A 67 12.51 6.45 -0.89
CA ASN A 67 13.34 7.35 -0.09
C ASN A 67 14.49 7.95 -0.91
N ALA A 68 15.14 7.19 -1.80
CA ALA A 68 16.15 7.71 -2.69
C ALA A 68 15.59 8.79 -3.63
N LEU A 69 14.44 8.53 -4.26
CA LEU A 69 13.76 9.49 -5.12
C LEU A 69 13.33 10.76 -4.37
N ILE A 70 12.90 10.63 -3.12
CA ILE A 70 12.58 11.78 -2.25
C ILE A 70 13.83 12.63 -2.03
N GLU A 71 14.99 12.03 -1.72
CA GLU A 71 16.22 12.78 -1.50
C GLU A 71 16.72 13.45 -2.81
N GLU A 72 16.55 12.81 -3.96
CA GLU A 72 16.82 13.42 -5.26
C GLU A 72 15.96 14.66 -5.52
N LYS A 73 14.63 14.59 -5.24
CA LYS A 73 13.70 15.72 -5.36
C LYS A 73 14.07 16.86 -4.41
N LYS A 74 14.42 16.54 -3.17
CA LYS A 74 14.93 17.54 -2.20
C LYS A 74 16.20 18.23 -2.70
N ALA A 75 17.16 17.47 -3.19
CA ALA A 75 18.42 18.02 -3.72
C ALA A 75 18.20 18.93 -4.94
N ALA A 76 17.20 18.61 -5.78
CA ALA A 76 16.80 19.43 -6.92
C ALA A 76 15.94 20.65 -6.54
N GLY A 77 15.50 20.78 -5.28
CA GLY A 77 14.58 21.84 -4.84
C GLY A 77 13.15 21.64 -5.34
N GLU A 78 12.79 20.45 -5.83
CA GLU A 78 11.48 20.10 -6.37
C GLU A 78 10.53 19.65 -5.25
N MET A 79 10.07 20.60 -4.43
CA MET A 79 9.32 20.32 -3.21
C MET A 79 7.79 20.48 -3.34
N GLY A 80 7.30 20.64 -4.57
CA GLY A 80 5.87 20.78 -4.87
C GLY A 80 5.08 19.46 -4.71
N VAL A 81 3.75 19.55 -4.70
CA VAL A 81 2.85 18.38 -4.56
C VAL A 81 3.04 17.38 -5.71
N SER A 82 3.37 17.83 -6.91
CA SER A 82 3.65 16.98 -8.08
C SER A 82 4.78 15.97 -7.84
N SER A 83 5.73 16.28 -6.98
CA SER A 83 6.82 15.36 -6.62
C SER A 83 6.34 14.14 -5.81
N HIS A 84 5.15 14.21 -5.19
CA HIS A 84 4.60 13.09 -4.44
C HIS A 84 4.37 11.84 -5.31
N PRO A 85 3.62 11.87 -6.43
CA PRO A 85 3.47 10.71 -7.29
C PRO A 85 4.77 10.35 -8.03
N GLU A 86 5.63 11.31 -8.35
CA GLU A 86 6.90 11.10 -9.04
C GLU A 86 7.91 10.31 -8.19
N THR A 87 7.87 10.47 -6.87
CA THR A 87 8.72 9.69 -5.94
C THR A 87 8.13 8.33 -5.57
N ARG A 88 6.88 8.05 -5.97
CA ARG A 88 6.15 6.80 -5.72
C ARG A 88 5.57 6.23 -7.02
N PRO A 89 6.37 6.01 -8.06
CA PRO A 89 5.87 5.51 -9.33
C PRO A 89 5.22 4.13 -9.19
N ASP A 90 4.34 3.80 -10.11
CA ASP A 90 3.51 2.59 -10.13
C ASP A 90 4.33 1.28 -10.10
N PHE A 91 5.46 1.26 -10.79
CA PHE A 91 6.33 0.07 -10.82
C PHE A 91 6.98 -0.25 -9.46
N LEU A 92 7.09 0.71 -8.53
CA LEU A 92 7.58 0.44 -7.16
C LEU A 92 6.52 -0.24 -6.29
N GLU A 93 5.24 -0.01 -6.55
CA GLU A 93 4.16 -0.80 -5.98
C GLU A 93 4.13 -2.20 -6.59
N ALA A 94 4.26 -2.31 -7.92
CA ALA A 94 4.29 -3.61 -8.62
C ALA A 94 5.47 -4.48 -8.15
N GLU A 95 6.67 -3.90 -7.97
CA GLU A 95 7.84 -4.60 -7.41
C GLU A 95 7.54 -5.13 -6.01
N ALA A 96 7.01 -4.28 -5.13
CA ALA A 96 6.72 -4.68 -3.76
C ALA A 96 5.63 -5.77 -3.70
N VAL A 97 4.59 -5.69 -4.54
CA VAL A 97 3.59 -6.74 -4.71
C VAL A 97 4.24 -8.05 -5.16
N SER A 98 5.10 -8.00 -6.19
CA SER A 98 5.82 -9.19 -6.69
C SER A 98 6.67 -9.82 -5.61
N ARG A 99 7.42 -9.03 -4.84
CA ARG A 99 8.27 -9.48 -3.74
C ARG A 99 7.45 -10.14 -2.62
N LEU A 100 6.39 -9.49 -2.15
CA LEU A 100 5.47 -10.08 -1.18
C LEU A 100 4.93 -11.44 -1.66
N LEU A 101 4.48 -11.51 -2.92
CA LEU A 101 3.92 -12.74 -3.48
C LEU A 101 4.95 -13.88 -3.56
N ARG A 102 6.24 -13.57 -3.74
CA ARG A 102 7.31 -14.58 -3.66
C ARG A 102 7.56 -15.06 -2.23
N ILE A 103 7.53 -14.16 -1.26
CA ILE A 103 7.63 -14.51 0.17
C ILE A 103 6.41 -15.37 0.58
N ALA A 104 5.20 -14.95 0.21
CA ALA A 104 3.98 -15.71 0.49
C ALA A 104 3.98 -17.09 -0.20
N GLN A 105 4.57 -17.21 -1.39
CA GLN A 105 4.76 -18.47 -2.10
C GLN A 105 5.68 -19.43 -1.32
N ALA A 106 6.78 -18.91 -0.76
CA ALA A 106 7.72 -19.72 0.04
C ALA A 106 7.07 -20.28 1.32
N VAL A 107 6.10 -19.55 1.88
CA VAL A 107 5.31 -19.97 3.04
C VAL A 107 4.11 -20.83 2.62
N ASP A 108 3.58 -20.65 1.42
CA ASP A 108 2.31 -21.18 0.93
C ASP A 108 1.11 -20.70 1.78
N ILE A 109 0.95 -19.39 1.88
CA ILE A 109 -0.12 -18.72 2.63
C ILE A 109 -0.92 -17.77 1.72
N PRO A 110 -2.26 -17.67 1.87
CA PRO A 110 -3.03 -16.63 1.23
C PRO A 110 -2.71 -15.25 1.82
N VAL A 111 -2.63 -14.24 0.96
CA VAL A 111 -2.42 -12.84 1.36
C VAL A 111 -3.44 -11.91 0.70
N VAL A 112 -3.63 -10.74 1.28
CA VAL A 112 -4.42 -9.66 0.70
C VAL A 112 -3.50 -8.52 0.29
N ILE A 113 -3.53 -8.15 -0.98
CA ILE A 113 -2.95 -6.88 -1.42
C ILE A 113 -4.01 -5.82 -1.15
N VAL A 114 -3.76 -4.96 -0.18
CA VAL A 114 -4.71 -3.89 0.18
C VAL A 114 -4.52 -2.69 -0.74
N HIS A 115 -5.58 -1.90 -0.95
CA HIS A 115 -5.57 -0.64 -1.70
C HIS A 115 -4.70 -0.64 -2.98
N LEU A 116 -4.74 -1.70 -3.78
CA LEU A 116 -4.00 -1.82 -5.04
C LEU A 116 -4.44 -0.72 -6.01
N THR A 117 -3.46 -0.04 -6.65
CA THR A 117 -3.73 1.20 -7.38
C THR A 117 -3.52 1.13 -8.90
N ASN A 118 -2.83 0.13 -9.44
CA ASN A 118 -2.38 0.18 -10.83
C ASN A 118 -2.39 -1.18 -11.56
N ALA A 119 -2.32 -1.10 -12.89
CA ALA A 119 -2.36 -2.25 -13.79
C ALA A 119 -1.14 -3.17 -13.64
N ALA A 120 0.06 -2.60 -13.42
CA ALA A 120 1.29 -3.38 -13.30
C ALA A 120 1.27 -4.26 -12.04
N ALA A 121 0.84 -3.71 -10.91
CA ALA A 121 0.67 -4.47 -9.67
C ALA A 121 -0.41 -5.57 -9.81
N LEU A 122 -1.53 -5.29 -10.50
CA LEU A 122 -2.57 -6.29 -10.77
C LEU A 122 -2.05 -7.42 -11.69
N ALA A 123 -1.16 -7.11 -12.61
CA ALA A 123 -0.51 -8.12 -13.46
C ALA A 123 0.36 -9.09 -12.64
N GLU A 124 1.10 -8.61 -11.63
CA GLU A 124 1.87 -9.45 -10.71
C GLU A 124 0.95 -10.41 -9.93
N VAL A 125 -0.20 -9.92 -9.45
CA VAL A 125 -1.20 -10.77 -8.80
C VAL A 125 -1.72 -11.85 -9.76
N THR A 126 -2.04 -11.47 -10.99
CA THR A 126 -2.53 -12.41 -12.01
C THR A 126 -1.48 -13.50 -12.29
N ALA A 127 -0.20 -13.11 -12.40
CA ALA A 127 0.90 -14.05 -12.58
C ALA A 127 1.06 -15.00 -11.38
N ALA A 128 0.89 -14.51 -10.15
CA ALA A 128 0.94 -15.33 -8.94
C ALA A 128 -0.22 -16.35 -8.91
N ARG A 129 -1.43 -15.92 -9.23
CA ARG A 129 -2.61 -16.82 -9.31
C ARG A 129 -2.45 -17.92 -10.37
N ARG A 130 -1.84 -17.59 -11.52
CA ARG A 130 -1.49 -18.61 -12.54
C ARG A 130 -0.49 -19.65 -12.04
N ARG A 131 0.32 -19.34 -11.04
CA ARG A 131 1.20 -20.29 -10.34
C ARG A 131 0.49 -21.06 -9.22
N GLY A 132 -0.81 -20.88 -9.04
CA GLY A 132 -1.62 -21.56 -8.03
C GLY A 132 -1.70 -20.85 -6.68
N GLN A 133 -1.15 -19.65 -6.54
CA GLN A 133 -1.21 -18.91 -5.28
C GLN A 133 -2.62 -18.35 -5.02
N LYS A 134 -3.03 -18.40 -3.76
CA LYS A 134 -4.26 -17.73 -3.29
C LYS A 134 -3.93 -16.29 -2.91
N VAL A 135 -4.38 -15.33 -3.72
CA VAL A 135 -4.16 -13.91 -3.50
C VAL A 135 -5.50 -13.19 -3.58
N TYR A 136 -5.82 -12.41 -2.59
CA TYR A 136 -6.96 -11.50 -2.60
C TYR A 136 -6.47 -10.09 -2.87
N VAL A 137 -7.30 -9.29 -3.51
CA VAL A 137 -6.99 -7.90 -3.87
C VAL A 137 -8.11 -7.00 -3.42
N GLU A 138 -7.73 -5.92 -2.79
CA GLU A 138 -8.59 -4.82 -2.44
C GLU A 138 -8.13 -3.57 -3.20
N THR A 139 -9.07 -2.78 -3.71
CA THR A 139 -8.82 -1.42 -4.19
C THR A 139 -9.73 -0.44 -3.46
N CYS A 140 -9.58 0.86 -3.74
CA CYS A 140 -10.36 1.89 -3.08
C CYS A 140 -11.11 2.77 -4.09
N PRO A 141 -12.25 3.39 -3.70
CA PRO A 141 -13.04 4.24 -4.60
C PRO A 141 -12.22 5.34 -5.27
N GLN A 142 -11.28 5.97 -4.54
CA GLN A 142 -10.44 7.03 -5.07
C GLN A 142 -9.60 6.58 -6.27
N TYR A 143 -9.10 5.35 -6.30
CA TYR A 143 -8.31 4.79 -7.42
C TYR A 143 -9.16 4.38 -8.63
N LEU A 144 -10.47 4.35 -8.46
CA LEU A 144 -11.42 4.04 -9.54
C LEU A 144 -11.93 5.29 -10.26
N VAL A 145 -11.91 6.46 -9.59
CA VAL A 145 -12.59 7.66 -10.09
C VAL A 145 -11.71 8.91 -10.15
N LEU A 146 -10.54 8.89 -9.51
CA LEU A 146 -9.57 9.98 -9.52
C LEU A 146 -8.27 9.51 -10.18
N ASP A 147 -7.58 10.43 -10.83
CA ASP A 147 -6.28 10.19 -11.43
C ASP A 147 -5.24 11.21 -10.94
N ASP A 148 -3.99 11.03 -11.34
CA ASP A 148 -2.85 11.81 -10.86
C ASP A 148 -2.84 13.27 -11.35
N SER A 149 -3.69 13.66 -12.29
CA SER A 149 -3.79 15.04 -12.77
C SER A 149 -4.08 16.04 -11.65
N VAL A 150 -4.71 15.58 -10.58
CA VAL A 150 -5.03 16.42 -9.40
C VAL A 150 -3.79 16.94 -8.66
N TYR A 151 -2.63 16.25 -8.78
CA TYR A 151 -1.38 16.66 -8.14
C TYR A 151 -0.67 17.80 -8.86
N TYR A 152 -0.99 18.03 -10.13
CA TYR A 152 -0.37 19.05 -11.00
C TYR A 152 -1.14 20.37 -11.01
N ASN A 153 -2.01 20.58 -10.03
CA ASN A 153 -2.73 21.84 -9.86
C ASN A 153 -1.81 22.89 -9.20
N GLU A 154 -1.76 24.09 -9.77
CA GLU A 154 -0.97 25.21 -9.23
C GLU A 154 -1.48 25.71 -7.87
N ASP A 155 -2.78 25.52 -7.59
CA ASP A 155 -3.36 25.82 -6.28
C ASP A 155 -2.98 24.72 -5.29
N PHE A 156 -1.99 25.00 -4.46
CA PHE A 156 -1.49 24.07 -3.45
C PHE A 156 -2.60 23.42 -2.58
N PRO A 157 -3.54 24.17 -1.97
CA PRO A 157 -4.62 23.59 -1.19
C PRO A 157 -5.45 22.56 -1.97
N ARG A 158 -5.64 22.77 -3.28
CA ARG A 158 -6.37 21.81 -4.12
C ARG A 158 -5.56 20.55 -4.39
N ALA A 159 -4.29 20.70 -4.77
CA ALA A 159 -3.43 19.54 -5.02
C ALA A 159 -3.16 18.72 -3.73
N ALA A 160 -2.84 19.39 -2.63
CA ALA A 160 -2.51 18.75 -1.36
C ALA A 160 -3.64 17.89 -0.77
N ARG A 161 -4.90 18.20 -1.07
CA ARG A 161 -6.07 17.42 -0.61
C ARG A 161 -6.01 15.97 -1.04
N TYR A 162 -5.44 15.70 -2.22
CA TYR A 162 -5.43 14.38 -2.84
C TYR A 162 -4.20 13.54 -2.48
N VAL A 163 -3.26 14.07 -1.69
CA VAL A 163 -2.08 13.31 -1.26
C VAL A 163 -2.50 12.13 -0.41
N CYS A 164 -2.22 10.93 -0.91
CA CYS A 164 -2.42 9.63 -0.24
C CYS A 164 -1.31 8.68 -0.68
N ALA A 165 -1.13 7.58 0.01
CA ALA A 165 -0.13 6.57 -0.32
C ALA A 165 -0.74 5.16 -0.22
N PRO A 166 -0.63 4.39 -1.32
CA PRO A 166 -0.03 4.75 -2.61
C PRO A 166 -0.77 5.93 -3.27
N PRO A 167 -0.09 6.71 -4.17
CA PRO A 167 -0.74 7.85 -4.83
C PRO A 167 -1.77 7.42 -5.87
N LEU A 168 -2.63 8.37 -6.25
CA LEU A 168 -3.49 8.25 -7.43
C LEU A 168 -2.63 8.04 -8.67
N ARG A 169 -3.12 7.25 -9.61
CA ARG A 169 -2.40 6.80 -10.80
C ARG A 169 -2.99 7.41 -12.07
N LYS A 170 -2.51 6.94 -13.21
CA LYS A 170 -2.98 7.40 -14.52
C LYS A 170 -4.42 6.95 -14.82
N PRO A 171 -5.16 7.64 -15.72
CA PRO A 171 -6.51 7.22 -16.13
C PRO A 171 -6.59 5.79 -16.65
N GLU A 172 -5.51 5.27 -17.28
CA GLU A 172 -5.42 3.88 -17.75
C GLU A 172 -5.43 2.88 -16.59
N ASP A 173 -4.82 3.22 -15.45
CA ASP A 173 -4.86 2.40 -14.25
C ASP A 173 -6.27 2.33 -13.68
N CYS A 174 -6.98 3.46 -13.60
CA CYS A 174 -8.40 3.47 -13.21
C CYS A 174 -9.22 2.50 -14.08
N ARG A 175 -9.02 2.56 -15.42
CA ARG A 175 -9.70 1.63 -16.36
C ARG A 175 -9.33 0.17 -16.13
N ALA A 176 -8.05 -0.10 -15.82
CA ALA A 176 -7.58 -1.44 -15.52
C ALA A 176 -8.18 -2.01 -14.23
N LEU A 177 -8.29 -1.19 -13.18
CA LEU A 177 -8.94 -1.58 -11.92
C LEU A 177 -10.43 -1.87 -12.12
N TRP A 178 -11.17 -1.04 -12.87
CA TRP A 178 -12.56 -1.32 -13.26
C TRP A 178 -12.70 -2.63 -14.05
N ALA A 179 -11.75 -2.91 -14.95
CA ALA A 179 -11.74 -4.17 -15.68
C ALA A 179 -11.46 -5.36 -14.75
N GLY A 180 -10.54 -5.18 -13.78
CA GLY A 180 -10.21 -6.17 -12.75
C GLY A 180 -11.42 -6.51 -11.86
N LEU A 181 -12.18 -5.51 -11.44
CA LEU A 181 -13.44 -5.70 -10.69
C LEU A 181 -14.45 -6.52 -11.51
N ARG A 182 -14.68 -6.14 -12.77
CA ARG A 182 -15.64 -6.85 -13.64
C ARG A 182 -15.25 -8.30 -13.91
N LYS A 183 -13.94 -8.60 -13.97
CA LYS A 183 -13.42 -9.96 -14.18
C LYS A 183 -13.33 -10.80 -12.91
N GLY A 184 -13.49 -10.18 -11.73
CA GLY A 184 -13.27 -10.83 -10.45
C GLY A 184 -11.79 -10.95 -10.06
N ASP A 185 -10.89 -10.23 -10.74
CA ASP A 185 -9.48 -10.15 -10.38
C ASP A 185 -9.25 -9.33 -9.11
N ILE A 186 -10.16 -8.39 -8.81
CA ILE A 186 -10.23 -7.61 -7.58
C ILE A 186 -11.51 -8.03 -6.86
N GLN A 187 -11.41 -8.45 -5.59
CA GLN A 187 -12.51 -9.04 -4.84
C GLN A 187 -13.22 -8.06 -3.93
N THR A 188 -12.52 -7.02 -3.45
CA THR A 188 -13.07 -6.10 -2.46
C THR A 188 -12.78 -4.65 -2.82
N ILE A 189 -13.70 -3.77 -2.39
CA ILE A 189 -13.51 -2.32 -2.38
C ILE A 189 -13.63 -1.87 -0.93
N SER A 190 -12.61 -1.16 -0.44
CA SER A 190 -12.56 -0.58 0.89
C SER A 190 -12.23 0.90 0.78
N THR A 191 -12.60 1.70 1.76
CA THR A 191 -12.41 3.14 1.67
C THR A 191 -10.97 3.59 1.97
N ASP A 192 -10.25 2.82 2.77
CA ASP A 192 -8.96 3.22 3.35
C ASP A 192 -9.07 4.63 3.99
N HIS A 193 -10.18 4.86 4.73
CA HIS A 193 -10.50 6.16 5.31
C HIS A 193 -9.38 6.63 6.25
N CYS A 194 -8.72 7.71 5.86
CA CYS A 194 -7.68 8.36 6.63
C CYS A 194 -7.77 9.87 6.42
N ALA A 195 -8.73 10.51 7.11
CA ALA A 195 -9.03 11.91 6.92
C ALA A 195 -8.06 12.82 7.66
N PHE A 196 -7.65 13.88 6.98
CA PHE A 196 -6.91 15.01 7.55
C PHE A 196 -7.65 16.32 7.27
N THR A 197 -7.58 17.25 8.22
CA THR A 197 -8.11 18.59 8.01
C THR A 197 -7.29 19.34 6.95
N LEU A 198 -7.90 20.37 6.33
CA LEU A 198 -7.18 21.21 5.37
C LEU A 198 -5.95 21.87 6.01
N ALA A 199 -6.06 22.29 7.27
CA ALA A 199 -4.94 22.88 8.02
C ALA A 199 -3.77 21.89 8.20
N GLN A 200 -4.04 20.61 8.45
CA GLN A 200 -3.01 19.58 8.52
C GLN A 200 -2.34 19.36 7.16
N LYS A 201 -3.11 19.34 6.07
CA LYS A 201 -2.56 19.25 4.71
C LYS A 201 -1.73 20.49 4.36
N ASP A 202 -2.18 21.67 4.77
CA ASP A 202 -1.51 22.96 4.51
C ASP A 202 -0.19 23.11 5.26
N ALA A 203 0.01 22.40 6.37
CA ALA A 203 1.27 22.35 7.09
C ALA A 203 2.44 21.78 6.25
N GLY A 204 2.16 21.03 5.19
CA GLY A 204 3.14 20.56 4.21
C GLY A 204 3.45 21.53 3.07
N ARG A 205 2.97 22.81 3.13
CA ARG A 205 3.24 23.81 2.11
C ARG A 205 4.75 24.03 1.94
N GLY A 206 5.24 23.87 0.73
CA GLY A 206 6.67 23.99 0.39
C GLY A 206 7.50 22.75 0.71
N ASP A 207 6.86 21.67 1.21
CA ASP A 207 7.54 20.38 1.43
C ASP A 207 6.53 19.23 1.31
N PHE A 208 6.45 18.64 0.11
CA PHE A 208 5.47 17.58 -0.15
C PHE A 208 5.61 16.37 0.80
N THR A 209 6.78 16.15 1.39
CA THR A 209 7.03 15.04 2.32
C THR A 209 6.33 15.23 3.67
N LYS A 210 5.90 16.45 3.98
CA LYS A 210 5.18 16.80 5.20
C LYS A 210 3.66 16.86 5.02
N ILE A 211 3.17 16.66 3.81
CA ILE A 211 1.73 16.57 3.56
C ILE A 211 1.26 15.19 4.06
N PRO A 212 0.38 15.12 5.07
CA PRO A 212 -0.07 13.82 5.56
C PRO A 212 -0.84 13.06 4.47
N GLY A 213 -0.46 11.79 4.27
CA GLY A 213 -1.04 10.92 3.25
C GLY A 213 -2.33 10.27 3.72
N GLY A 214 -3.45 10.59 3.07
CA GLY A 214 -4.73 9.96 3.32
C GLY A 214 -5.91 10.78 2.79
N LEU A 215 -7.00 10.08 2.49
CA LEU A 215 -8.24 10.67 1.96
C LEU A 215 -9.44 10.27 2.82
N PRO A 216 -10.46 11.14 2.92
CA PRO A 216 -11.75 10.73 3.46
C PRO A 216 -12.44 9.78 2.47
N GLY A 217 -12.88 8.62 2.96
CA GLY A 217 -13.54 7.59 2.15
C GLY A 217 -14.99 7.31 2.57
N VAL A 218 -15.51 8.05 3.55
CA VAL A 218 -16.89 8.02 4.06
C VAL A 218 -17.45 9.41 4.18
#